data_df689e49e3e5b7a5ad62c79abb35906a
#
_entry.id   df689e49e3e5b7a5ad62c79abb35906a
#
_cell.length_a   1.000
_cell.length_b   1.000
_cell.length_c   1.000
_cell.angle_alpha   90.00
_cell.angle_beta   90.00
_cell.angle_gamma   90.00
#
_symmetry.space_group_name_H-M   'P 1'
#
loop_
_entity.id
_entity.type
_entity.pdbx_description
1 polymer ?
#
loop_
_entity_poly.entity_id
_entity_poly.type
_entity_poly.pdbx_seq_one_letter_code
_entity_poly.pdbx_strand_id
1 'polypeptide(L)'
;MTLLILLAALWVFVHVGLSGTRLRDAVVARIGDKAFMASFAIFSLVLIVLLVIAWRSAETTFLWAAPPWLRWILAFAMLPAFVLFMASHKRNPTAVGNRGLGEGPRGIQRVTRHPMLMSFAIWAAIHVIGNGDTAALVFFGTFLITAVAGMPSIDAKLARRHPETWPAFVAKTSILPFAAIAQGRNQLVLSEIGWMPPVVGVILWAAILHFHRSFFGVPVLLF
;
A
#
# COMPACT_ATOMS: atom_id res chain seq x y z
N MET A 1 22.46 7.46 -8.13
CA MET A 1 22.00 6.40 -7.20
C MET A 1 21.96 6.84 -5.73
N THR A 2 23.00 7.45 -5.16
CA THR A 2 23.08 7.83 -3.72
C THR A 2 21.89 8.67 -3.23
N LEU A 3 21.50 9.72 -3.98
CA LEU A 3 20.35 10.56 -3.63
C LEU A 3 19.04 9.74 -3.53
N LEU A 4 18.82 8.83 -4.48
CA LEU A 4 17.64 7.97 -4.47
C LEU A 4 17.60 7.09 -3.21
N ILE A 5 18.74 6.48 -2.83
CA ILE A 5 18.83 5.65 -1.61
C ILE A 5 18.57 6.47 -0.35
N LEU A 6 19.13 7.69 -0.24
CA LEU A 6 18.90 8.56 0.91
C LEU A 6 17.42 8.97 1.05
N LEU A 7 16.79 9.36 -0.05
CA LEU A 7 15.36 9.70 -0.07
C LEU A 7 14.47 8.48 0.23
N ALA A 8 14.85 7.30 -0.27
CA ALA A 8 14.20 6.03 0.02
C ALA A 8 14.27 5.68 1.52
N ALA A 9 15.44 5.79 2.12
CA ALA A 9 15.64 5.57 3.55
C ALA A 9 14.81 6.57 4.38
N LEU A 10 14.82 7.86 3.99
CA LEU A 10 14.02 8.89 4.64
C LEU A 10 12.52 8.62 4.53
N TRP A 11 12.03 8.17 3.37
CA TRP A 11 10.64 7.77 3.18
C TRP A 11 10.23 6.65 4.14
N VAL A 12 11.00 5.55 4.20
CA VAL A 12 10.74 4.42 5.09
C VAL A 12 10.77 4.87 6.55
N PHE A 13 11.77 5.67 6.94
CA PHE A 13 11.88 6.20 8.30
C PHE A 13 10.65 7.02 8.70
N VAL A 14 10.20 7.93 7.84
CA VAL A 14 9.04 8.80 8.14
C VAL A 14 7.74 8.00 8.21
N HIS A 15 7.54 7.05 7.32
CA HIS A 15 6.27 6.32 7.23
C HIS A 15 6.17 5.15 8.21
N VAL A 16 7.27 4.50 8.55
CA VAL A 16 7.30 3.37 9.48
C VAL A 16 7.88 3.79 10.83
N GLY A 17 9.04 4.45 10.83
CA GLY A 17 9.75 4.84 12.05
C GLY A 17 9.06 5.95 12.82
N LEU A 18 8.57 6.99 12.13
CA LEU A 18 7.88 8.11 12.79
C LEU A 18 6.40 7.81 12.99
N SER A 19 5.63 7.59 11.91
CA SER A 19 4.16 7.59 11.96
C SER A 19 3.56 6.39 12.70
N GLY A 20 4.27 5.27 12.76
CA GLY A 20 3.84 4.03 13.41
C GLY A 20 4.22 3.90 14.89
N THR A 21 5.09 4.76 15.41
CA THR A 21 5.73 4.60 16.73
C THR A 21 5.29 5.64 17.77
N ARG A 22 5.80 5.50 19.00
CA ARG A 22 5.60 6.48 20.07
C ARG A 22 6.21 7.85 19.76
N LEU A 23 7.14 7.93 18.80
CA LEU A 23 7.71 9.20 18.36
C LEU A 23 6.62 10.12 17.77
N ARG A 24 5.68 9.55 16.99
CA ARG A 24 4.49 10.29 16.55
C ARG A 24 3.70 10.86 17.73
N ASP A 25 3.47 10.05 18.77
CA ASP A 25 2.67 10.48 19.92
C ASP A 25 3.36 11.64 20.65
N ALA A 26 4.69 11.63 20.77
CA ALA A 26 5.47 12.74 21.35
C ALA A 26 5.39 14.02 20.51
N VAL A 27 5.42 13.92 19.16
CA VAL A 27 5.28 15.08 18.28
C VAL A 27 3.84 15.64 18.36
N VAL A 28 2.85 14.76 18.30
CA VAL A 28 1.42 15.15 18.39
C VAL A 28 1.12 15.85 19.72
N ALA A 29 1.73 15.42 20.82
CA ALA A 29 1.57 16.07 22.14
C ALA A 29 2.04 17.54 22.12
N ARG A 30 2.98 17.90 21.22
CA ARG A 30 3.53 19.27 21.12
C ARG A 30 2.78 20.16 20.13
N ILE A 31 2.41 19.62 18.97
CA ILE A 31 1.84 20.43 17.88
C ILE A 31 0.37 20.14 17.60
N GLY A 32 -0.21 19.11 18.21
CA GLY A 32 -1.58 18.66 17.99
C GLY A 32 -1.72 17.73 16.77
N ASP A 33 -2.81 16.95 16.77
CA ASP A 33 -3.03 15.91 15.73
C ASP A 33 -3.29 16.52 14.34
N LYS A 34 -4.05 17.62 14.26
CA LYS A 34 -4.35 18.29 12.99
C LYS A 34 -3.08 18.85 12.31
N ALA A 35 -2.23 19.54 13.09
CA ALA A 35 -0.99 20.09 12.57
C ALA A 35 -0.01 18.97 12.14
N PHE A 36 0.09 17.90 12.94
CA PHE A 36 0.88 16.73 12.56
C PHE A 36 0.40 16.13 11.24
N MET A 37 -0.91 15.91 11.09
CA MET A 37 -1.49 15.31 9.88
C MET A 37 -1.23 16.17 8.65
N ALA A 38 -1.41 17.49 8.75
CA ALA A 38 -1.16 18.42 7.66
C ALA A 38 0.33 18.44 7.27
N SER A 39 1.22 18.60 8.26
CA SER A 39 2.68 18.59 8.03
C SER A 39 3.16 17.27 7.43
N PHE A 40 2.66 16.15 7.93
CA PHE A 40 2.98 14.82 7.43
C PHE A 40 2.54 14.64 5.97
N ALA A 41 1.32 15.10 5.62
CA ALA A 41 0.81 15.01 4.26
C ALA A 41 1.64 15.87 3.29
N ILE A 42 1.94 17.12 3.65
CA ILE A 42 2.77 18.02 2.82
C ILE A 42 4.17 17.44 2.65
N PHE A 43 4.79 17.00 3.75
CA PHE A 43 6.14 16.42 3.71
C PHE A 43 6.18 15.16 2.84
N SER A 44 5.18 14.27 2.98
CA SER A 44 5.07 13.06 2.16
C SER A 44 4.88 13.39 0.68
N LEU A 45 4.09 14.42 0.36
CA LEU A 45 3.91 14.88 -1.03
C LEU A 45 5.22 15.41 -1.63
N VAL A 46 5.95 16.24 -0.89
CA VAL A 46 7.25 16.74 -1.33
C VAL A 46 8.23 15.58 -1.51
N LEU A 47 8.28 14.68 -0.54
CA LEU A 47 9.23 13.56 -0.55
C LEU A 47 8.96 12.58 -1.70
N ILE A 48 7.70 12.30 -2.07
CA ILE A 48 7.40 11.44 -3.22
C ILE A 48 7.79 12.12 -4.54
N VAL A 49 7.60 13.43 -4.66
CA VAL A 49 8.06 14.17 -5.84
C VAL A 49 9.58 14.08 -5.98
N LEU A 50 10.32 14.30 -4.88
CA LEU A 50 11.78 14.17 -4.86
C LEU A 50 12.24 12.73 -5.18
N LEU A 51 11.56 11.71 -4.66
CA LEU A 51 11.81 10.31 -4.98
C LEU A 51 11.64 10.02 -6.48
N VAL A 52 10.57 10.53 -7.10
CA VAL A 52 10.32 10.36 -8.54
C VAL A 52 11.41 11.05 -9.35
N ILE A 53 11.79 12.28 -8.99
CA ILE A 53 12.88 13.03 -9.67
C ILE A 53 14.19 12.25 -9.54
N ALA A 54 14.53 11.81 -8.33
CA ALA A 54 15.76 11.07 -8.08
C ALA A 54 15.79 9.72 -8.81
N TRP A 55 14.66 9.01 -8.86
CA TRP A 55 14.53 7.75 -9.60
C TRP A 55 14.76 7.97 -11.11
N ARG A 56 14.11 8.99 -11.70
CA ARG A 56 14.23 9.29 -13.15
C ARG A 56 15.63 9.78 -13.55
N SER A 57 16.40 10.35 -12.64
CA SER A 57 17.77 10.86 -12.86
C SER A 57 18.87 9.92 -12.37
N ALA A 58 18.51 8.81 -11.70
CA ALA A 58 19.49 7.88 -11.16
C ALA A 58 20.17 7.08 -12.29
N GLU A 59 21.50 6.99 -12.22
CA GLU A 59 22.21 5.97 -12.97
C GLU A 59 21.73 4.59 -12.54
N THR A 60 21.37 3.76 -13.51
CA THR A 60 20.81 2.43 -13.26
C THR A 60 21.59 1.35 -13.96
N THR A 61 21.65 0.17 -13.34
CA THR A 61 22.25 -1.04 -13.91
C THR A 61 21.13 -2.03 -14.20
N PHE A 62 21.14 -2.57 -15.42
CA PHE A 62 20.22 -3.64 -15.80
C PHE A 62 20.56 -4.93 -15.05
N LEU A 63 19.56 -5.61 -14.51
CA LEU A 63 19.68 -6.84 -13.75
C LEU A 63 18.96 -8.01 -14.43
N TRP A 64 17.71 -7.80 -14.90
CA TRP A 64 16.92 -8.81 -15.64
C TRP A 64 15.84 -8.16 -16.51
N ALA A 65 15.32 -8.90 -17.46
CA ALA A 65 14.14 -8.53 -18.24
C ALA A 65 12.98 -9.49 -17.91
N ALA A 66 11.80 -8.95 -17.65
CA ALA A 66 10.59 -9.75 -17.57
C ALA A 66 10.20 -10.23 -18.97
N PRO A 67 10.16 -11.56 -19.24
CA PRO A 67 9.76 -12.09 -20.55
C PRO A 67 8.27 -11.76 -20.83
N PRO A 68 7.82 -11.80 -22.10
CA PRO A 68 6.46 -11.41 -22.46
C PRO A 68 5.35 -12.13 -21.67
N TRP A 69 5.49 -13.46 -21.47
CA TRP A 69 4.53 -14.23 -20.71
C TRP A 69 4.41 -13.75 -19.24
N LEU A 70 5.55 -13.39 -18.61
CA LEU A 70 5.56 -12.88 -17.25
C LEU A 70 4.90 -11.50 -17.16
N ARG A 71 5.11 -10.63 -18.15
CA ARG A 71 4.46 -9.32 -18.22
C ARG A 71 2.94 -9.43 -18.22
N TRP A 72 2.39 -10.41 -18.95
CA TRP A 72 0.95 -10.71 -18.92
C TRP A 72 0.48 -11.15 -17.53
N ILE A 73 1.21 -12.06 -16.88
CA ILE A 73 0.90 -12.49 -15.52
C ILE A 73 0.91 -11.29 -14.56
N LEU A 74 1.94 -10.46 -14.61
CA LEU A 74 2.07 -9.28 -13.76
C LEU A 74 0.95 -8.26 -14.03
N ALA A 75 0.58 -8.03 -15.28
CA ALA A 75 -0.52 -7.15 -15.65
C ALA A 75 -1.86 -7.62 -15.04
N PHE A 76 -2.17 -8.92 -15.12
CA PHE A 76 -3.37 -9.47 -14.47
C PHE A 76 -3.27 -9.54 -12.95
N ALA A 77 -2.09 -9.83 -12.39
CA ALA A 77 -1.85 -9.80 -10.95
C ALA A 77 -2.02 -8.39 -10.35
N MET A 78 -1.94 -7.34 -11.15
CA MET A 78 -2.22 -5.96 -10.74
C MET A 78 -3.72 -5.71 -10.47
N LEU A 79 -4.63 -6.44 -11.11
CA LEU A 79 -6.08 -6.25 -10.96
C LEU A 79 -6.55 -6.34 -9.50
N PRO A 80 -6.17 -7.37 -8.69
CA PRO A 80 -6.48 -7.39 -7.27
C PRO A 80 -6.01 -6.16 -6.50
N ALA A 81 -4.86 -5.58 -6.86
CA ALA A 81 -4.37 -4.37 -6.21
C ALA A 81 -5.32 -3.18 -6.43
N PHE A 82 -5.82 -2.98 -7.64
CA PHE A 82 -6.81 -1.94 -7.93
C PHE A 82 -8.13 -2.17 -7.19
N VAL A 83 -8.62 -3.41 -7.15
CA VAL A 83 -9.85 -3.75 -6.42
C VAL A 83 -9.69 -3.49 -4.92
N LEU A 84 -8.58 -3.94 -4.31
CA LEU A 84 -8.26 -3.69 -2.90
C LEU A 84 -8.15 -2.19 -2.61
N PHE A 85 -7.49 -1.44 -3.48
CA PHE A 85 -7.35 0.00 -3.35
C PHE A 85 -8.71 0.69 -3.33
N MET A 86 -9.57 0.42 -4.31
CA MET A 86 -10.91 1.01 -4.39
C MET A 86 -11.79 0.61 -3.20
N ALA A 87 -11.76 -0.66 -2.81
CA ALA A 87 -12.53 -1.15 -1.66
C ALA A 87 -12.01 -0.60 -0.32
N SER A 88 -10.76 -0.18 -0.24
CA SER A 88 -10.13 0.34 0.98
C SER A 88 -10.66 1.71 1.43
N HIS A 89 -11.34 2.45 0.56
CA HIS A 89 -11.87 3.78 0.89
C HIS A 89 -13.17 3.74 1.71
N LYS A 90 -13.82 2.57 1.76
CA LYS A 90 -15.06 2.38 2.50
C LYS A 90 -14.77 1.71 3.85
N ARG A 91 -14.98 2.44 4.98
CA ARG A 91 -14.87 1.92 6.36
C ARG A 91 -13.56 1.15 6.62
N ASN A 92 -12.44 1.81 6.53
CA ASN A 92 -11.13 1.19 6.73
C ASN A 92 -10.54 1.56 8.09
N PRO A 93 -10.59 0.67 9.12
CA PRO A 93 -10.06 0.96 10.46
C PRO A 93 -8.54 1.16 10.49
N THR A 94 -7.81 0.59 9.54
CA THR A 94 -6.35 0.71 9.43
C THR A 94 -5.90 1.92 8.61
N ALA A 95 -6.85 2.68 8.03
CA ALA A 95 -6.60 3.96 7.40
C ALA A 95 -6.78 5.13 8.38
N VAL A 96 -6.60 6.35 7.87
CA VAL A 96 -6.80 7.58 8.63
C VAL A 96 -8.23 7.67 9.15
N GLY A 97 -8.37 7.96 10.45
CA GLY A 97 -9.66 8.14 11.11
C GLY A 97 -10.31 6.87 11.64
N ASN A 98 -9.68 5.69 11.49
CA ASN A 98 -10.08 4.40 12.07
C ASN A 98 -11.57 4.06 11.91
N ARG A 99 -12.15 4.38 10.76
CA ARG A 99 -13.60 4.25 10.51
C ARG A 99 -14.03 2.78 10.57
N GLY A 100 -15.04 2.48 11.41
CA GLY A 100 -15.64 1.15 11.54
C GLY A 100 -14.93 0.20 12.51
N LEU A 101 -13.97 0.68 13.33
CA LEU A 101 -13.21 -0.17 14.24
C LEU A 101 -14.11 -0.92 15.26
N GLY A 102 -15.13 -0.29 15.82
CA GLY A 102 -16.04 -0.89 16.78
C GLY A 102 -17.14 -1.79 16.18
N GLU A 103 -17.28 -1.83 14.84
CA GLU A 103 -18.39 -2.53 14.18
C GLU A 103 -18.01 -3.96 13.74
N GLY A 104 -16.77 -4.38 13.99
CA GLY A 104 -16.20 -5.64 13.48
C GLY A 104 -15.83 -5.59 11.99
N PRO A 105 -15.17 -6.64 11.47
CA PRO A 105 -14.71 -6.66 10.08
C PRO A 105 -15.88 -6.80 9.10
N ARG A 106 -15.88 -5.94 8.07
CA ARG A 106 -16.89 -5.94 7.00
C ARG A 106 -16.26 -5.79 5.62
N GLY A 107 -16.91 -6.32 4.62
CA GLY A 107 -16.53 -6.18 3.22
C GLY A 107 -15.10 -6.65 2.96
N ILE A 108 -14.26 -5.77 2.40
CA ILE A 108 -12.87 -6.11 2.05
C ILE A 108 -11.97 -6.40 3.26
N GLN A 109 -12.34 -5.95 4.46
CA GLN A 109 -11.60 -6.24 5.70
C GLN A 109 -11.66 -7.73 6.07
N ARG A 110 -12.65 -8.46 5.57
CA ARG A 110 -12.72 -9.92 5.71
C ARG A 110 -11.63 -10.62 4.91
N VAL A 111 -11.24 -10.03 3.79
CA VAL A 111 -10.15 -10.52 2.93
C VAL A 111 -8.79 -10.20 3.55
N THR A 112 -8.56 -8.93 3.88
CA THR A 112 -7.35 -8.46 4.58
C THR A 112 -7.70 -7.24 5.44
N ARG A 113 -7.14 -7.14 6.65
CA ARG A 113 -7.36 -5.97 7.50
C ARG A 113 -6.63 -4.72 7.05
N HIS A 114 -5.66 -4.84 6.12
CA HIS A 114 -4.90 -3.73 5.54
C HIS A 114 -5.10 -3.61 4.02
N PRO A 115 -6.32 -3.41 3.52
CA PRO A 115 -6.58 -3.48 2.08
C PRO A 115 -5.79 -2.44 1.29
N MET A 116 -5.60 -1.22 1.81
CA MET A 116 -4.82 -0.16 1.17
C MET A 116 -3.33 -0.50 1.11
N LEU A 117 -2.72 -0.89 2.24
CA LEU A 117 -1.30 -1.26 2.26
C LEU A 117 -1.03 -2.53 1.46
N MET A 118 -1.96 -3.48 1.47
CA MET A 118 -1.86 -4.69 0.66
C MET A 118 -1.91 -4.36 -0.85
N SER A 119 -2.75 -3.41 -1.27
CA SER A 119 -2.77 -2.95 -2.66
C SER A 119 -1.43 -2.34 -3.08
N PHE A 120 -0.84 -1.50 -2.23
CA PHE A 120 0.49 -0.92 -2.48
C PHE A 120 1.61 -1.97 -2.46
N ALA A 121 1.52 -2.97 -1.56
CA ALA A 121 2.50 -4.07 -1.52
C ALA A 121 2.48 -4.89 -2.82
N ILE A 122 1.29 -5.25 -3.32
CA ILE A 122 1.12 -5.97 -4.59
C ILE A 122 1.63 -5.11 -5.75
N TRP A 123 1.22 -3.83 -5.82
CA TRP A 123 1.68 -2.89 -6.84
C TRP A 123 3.21 -2.78 -6.86
N ALA A 124 3.82 -2.57 -5.72
CA ALA A 124 5.27 -2.41 -5.62
C ALA A 124 6.02 -3.70 -5.98
N ALA A 125 5.57 -4.86 -5.48
CA ALA A 125 6.17 -6.15 -5.80
C ALA A 125 6.13 -6.44 -7.31
N ILE A 126 5.00 -6.18 -7.97
CA ILE A 126 4.85 -6.35 -9.42
C ILE A 126 5.82 -5.45 -10.18
N HIS A 127 5.98 -4.20 -9.75
CA HIS A 127 6.92 -3.28 -10.39
C HIS A 127 8.39 -3.64 -10.13
N VAL A 128 8.73 -4.16 -8.94
CA VAL A 128 10.07 -4.71 -8.68
C VAL A 128 10.37 -5.84 -9.67
N ILE A 129 9.46 -6.81 -9.82
CA ILE A 129 9.65 -7.96 -10.72
C ILE A 129 9.69 -7.53 -12.18
N GLY A 130 8.83 -6.58 -12.57
CA GLY A 130 8.61 -6.19 -13.96
C GLY A 130 9.69 -5.28 -14.57
N ASN A 131 10.38 -4.46 -13.76
CA ASN A 131 11.34 -3.48 -14.27
C ASN A 131 12.76 -4.04 -14.43
N GLY A 132 13.30 -4.72 -13.43
CA GLY A 132 14.59 -5.42 -13.51
C GLY A 132 15.83 -4.55 -13.60
N ASP A 133 15.84 -3.36 -12.99
CA ASP A 133 16.99 -2.48 -12.87
C ASP A 133 17.19 -1.95 -11.43
N THR A 134 18.40 -1.49 -11.13
CA THR A 134 18.77 -1.09 -9.76
C THR A 134 17.98 0.12 -9.25
N ALA A 135 17.68 1.11 -10.09
CA ALA A 135 16.94 2.30 -9.68
C ALA A 135 15.45 1.95 -9.40
N ALA A 136 14.83 1.12 -10.24
CA ALA A 136 13.49 0.61 -10.02
C ALA A 136 13.42 -0.27 -8.77
N LEU A 137 14.43 -1.12 -8.55
CA LEU A 137 14.51 -1.94 -7.33
C LEU A 137 14.51 -1.08 -6.06
N VAL A 138 15.30 -0.01 -6.02
CA VAL A 138 15.32 0.93 -4.89
C VAL A 138 14.00 1.66 -4.77
N PHE A 139 13.47 2.22 -5.87
CA PHE A 139 12.26 3.02 -5.86
C PHE A 139 11.03 2.19 -5.43
N PHE A 140 10.71 1.13 -6.16
CA PHE A 140 9.55 0.29 -5.84
C PHE A 140 9.76 -0.55 -4.58
N GLY A 141 10.99 -0.98 -4.31
CA GLY A 141 11.36 -1.65 -3.06
C GLY A 141 11.08 -0.80 -1.83
N THR A 142 11.28 0.52 -1.91
CA THR A 142 10.92 1.47 -0.86
C THR A 142 9.44 1.39 -0.49
N PHE A 143 8.55 1.40 -1.47
CA PHE A 143 7.10 1.28 -1.24
C PHE A 143 6.71 -0.10 -0.76
N LEU A 144 7.36 -1.16 -1.28
CA LEU A 144 7.13 -2.52 -0.81
C LEU A 144 7.48 -2.67 0.67
N ILE A 145 8.67 -2.22 1.07
CA ILE A 145 9.12 -2.24 2.48
C ILE A 145 8.15 -1.42 3.34
N THR A 146 7.80 -0.21 2.90
CA THR A 146 6.87 0.66 3.63
C THR A 146 5.51 0.00 3.83
N ALA A 147 4.94 -0.60 2.80
CA ALA A 147 3.65 -1.25 2.87
C ALA A 147 3.69 -2.49 3.78
N VAL A 148 4.68 -3.36 3.60
CA VAL A 148 4.80 -4.61 4.37
C VAL A 148 5.13 -4.33 5.83
N ALA A 149 6.09 -3.46 6.14
CA ALA A 149 6.44 -3.08 7.52
C ALA A 149 5.37 -2.19 8.16
N GLY A 150 4.64 -1.40 7.37
CA GLY A 150 3.56 -0.55 7.83
C GLY A 150 2.38 -1.32 8.42
N MET A 151 2.06 -2.51 7.89
CA MET A 151 0.93 -3.32 8.40
C MET A 151 1.09 -3.70 9.88
N PRO A 152 2.16 -4.39 10.31
CA PRO A 152 2.35 -4.69 11.73
C PRO A 152 2.59 -3.43 12.59
N SER A 153 3.17 -2.39 12.03
CA SER A 153 3.36 -1.10 12.73
C SER A 153 2.01 -0.45 13.05
N ILE A 154 1.05 -0.46 12.12
CA ILE A 154 -0.32 0.01 12.35
C ILE A 154 -1.05 -0.90 13.34
N ASP A 155 -0.90 -2.22 13.25
CA ASP A 155 -1.47 -3.16 14.20
C ASP A 155 -1.00 -2.85 15.63
N ALA A 156 0.28 -2.67 15.83
CA ALA A 156 0.85 -2.32 17.14
C ALA A 156 0.35 -0.96 17.66
N LYS A 157 0.19 0.03 16.77
CA LYS A 157 -0.40 1.33 17.12
C LYS A 157 -1.86 1.20 17.54
N LEU A 158 -2.66 0.46 16.79
CA LEU A 158 -4.09 0.27 17.09
C LEU A 158 -4.31 -0.55 18.35
N ALA A 159 -3.48 -1.56 18.61
CA ALA A 159 -3.49 -2.32 19.87
C ALA A 159 -3.26 -1.41 21.09
N ARG A 160 -2.33 -0.44 20.97
CA ARG A 160 -2.09 0.52 22.07
C ARG A 160 -3.22 1.54 22.26
N ARG A 161 -3.86 1.98 21.17
CA ARG A 161 -4.88 3.04 21.19
C ARG A 161 -6.29 2.54 21.43
N HIS A 162 -6.54 1.29 21.09
CA HIS A 162 -7.86 0.65 21.14
C HIS A 162 -7.78 -0.74 21.79
N PRO A 163 -7.27 -0.86 23.01
CA PRO A 163 -7.01 -2.15 23.67
C PRO A 163 -8.29 -2.99 23.83
N GLU A 164 -9.45 -2.34 23.96
CA GLU A 164 -10.73 -3.02 24.15
C GLU A 164 -11.32 -3.61 22.85
N THR A 165 -11.09 -2.94 21.72
CA THR A 165 -11.77 -3.30 20.46
C THR A 165 -10.85 -4.00 19.46
N TRP A 166 -9.55 -3.65 19.46
CA TRP A 166 -8.59 -4.15 18.48
C TRP A 166 -8.35 -5.67 18.55
N PRO A 167 -8.21 -6.32 19.73
CA PRO A 167 -8.02 -7.77 19.81
C PRO A 167 -9.15 -8.56 19.15
N ALA A 168 -10.40 -8.16 19.38
CA ALA A 168 -11.57 -8.82 18.77
C ALA A 168 -11.61 -8.67 17.23
N PHE A 169 -11.13 -7.54 16.71
CA PHE A 169 -11.01 -7.31 15.28
C PHE A 169 -9.90 -8.18 14.66
N VAL A 170 -8.73 -8.25 15.30
CA VAL A 170 -7.59 -9.07 14.86
C VAL A 170 -7.92 -10.57 14.87
N ALA A 171 -8.65 -11.03 15.89
CA ALA A 171 -9.06 -12.44 16.01
C ALA A 171 -9.86 -12.91 14.77
N LYS A 172 -10.63 -12.01 14.13
CA LYS A 172 -11.49 -12.30 12.96
C LYS A 172 -10.85 -11.89 11.62
N THR A 173 -9.63 -11.36 11.60
CA THR A 173 -9.01 -10.85 10.37
C THR A 173 -7.56 -11.33 10.23
N SER A 174 -6.97 -11.08 9.06
CA SER A 174 -5.55 -11.41 8.79
C SER A 174 -4.87 -10.29 7.99
N ILE A 175 -3.56 -10.19 8.09
CA ILE A 175 -2.73 -9.37 7.18
C ILE A 175 -2.74 -10.02 5.80
N LEU A 176 -2.37 -11.31 5.73
CA LEU A 176 -2.37 -12.05 4.46
C LEU A 176 -3.81 -12.21 3.95
N PRO A 177 -4.06 -11.88 2.68
CA PRO A 177 -5.37 -12.03 2.08
C PRO A 177 -5.91 -13.45 2.23
N PHE A 178 -7.18 -13.56 2.57
CA PHE A 178 -7.93 -14.80 2.76
C PHE A 178 -7.47 -15.70 3.92
N ALA A 179 -6.36 -15.42 4.62
CA ALA A 179 -5.86 -16.33 5.66
C ALA A 179 -6.84 -16.53 6.82
N ALA A 180 -7.55 -15.48 7.28
CA ALA A 180 -8.58 -15.63 8.31
C ALA A 180 -9.78 -16.46 7.84
N ILE A 181 -10.13 -16.36 6.55
CA ILE A 181 -11.20 -17.15 5.93
C ILE A 181 -10.78 -18.63 5.84
N ALA A 182 -9.57 -18.89 5.34
CA ALA A 182 -9.02 -20.25 5.24
C ALA A 182 -8.89 -20.96 6.61
N GLN A 183 -8.69 -20.18 7.67
CA GLN A 183 -8.62 -20.66 9.06
C GLN A 183 -10.01 -20.77 9.74
N GLY A 184 -11.10 -20.53 9.04
CA GLY A 184 -12.45 -20.57 9.58
C GLY A 184 -12.81 -19.46 10.57
N ARG A 185 -11.93 -18.44 10.73
CA ARG A 185 -12.14 -17.30 11.64
C ARG A 185 -13.05 -16.22 11.08
N ASN A 186 -13.29 -16.25 9.79
CA ASN A 186 -14.15 -15.32 9.06
C ASN A 186 -14.76 -15.99 7.83
N GLN A 187 -15.69 -15.28 7.17
CA GLN A 187 -16.34 -15.72 5.94
C GLN A 187 -16.28 -14.60 4.88
N LEU A 188 -16.22 -14.99 3.61
CA LEU A 188 -16.33 -14.05 2.50
C LEU A 188 -17.80 -13.67 2.29
N VAL A 189 -18.10 -12.37 2.40
CA VAL A 189 -19.45 -11.82 2.18
C VAL A 189 -19.38 -10.79 1.06
N LEU A 190 -19.59 -11.23 -0.18
CA LEU A 190 -19.45 -10.40 -1.38
C LEU A 190 -20.42 -9.20 -1.40
N SER A 191 -21.63 -9.37 -0.87
CA SER A 191 -22.61 -8.29 -0.77
C SER A 191 -22.13 -7.11 0.07
N GLU A 192 -21.26 -7.33 1.06
CA GLU A 192 -20.70 -6.27 1.88
C GLU A 192 -19.62 -5.46 1.14
N ILE A 193 -18.92 -6.07 0.18
CA ILE A 193 -17.94 -5.35 -0.69
C ILE A 193 -18.73 -4.44 -1.64
N GLY A 194 -19.86 -4.94 -2.15
CA GLY A 194 -20.66 -4.28 -3.18
C GLY A 194 -20.01 -4.38 -4.56
N TRP A 195 -20.75 -3.96 -5.58
CA TRP A 195 -20.30 -4.06 -6.98
C TRP A 195 -19.39 -2.90 -7.43
N MET A 196 -19.55 -1.72 -6.81
CA MET A 196 -18.84 -0.50 -7.25
C MET A 196 -17.32 -0.60 -7.13
N PRO A 197 -16.71 -1.02 -5.99
CA PRO A 197 -15.26 -1.09 -5.89
C PRO A 197 -14.61 -2.04 -6.91
N PRO A 198 -15.11 -3.28 -7.14
CA PRO A 198 -14.58 -4.14 -8.19
C PRO A 198 -14.71 -3.54 -9.58
N VAL A 199 -15.86 -2.97 -9.93
CA VAL A 199 -16.08 -2.38 -11.26
C VAL A 199 -15.15 -1.19 -11.49
N VAL A 200 -15.07 -0.25 -10.54
CA VAL A 200 -14.15 0.89 -10.66
C VAL A 200 -12.69 0.41 -10.68
N GLY A 201 -12.35 -0.60 -9.87
CA GLY A 201 -11.01 -1.20 -9.88
C GLY A 201 -10.63 -1.78 -11.25
N VAL A 202 -11.55 -2.51 -11.89
CA VAL A 202 -11.35 -3.04 -13.27
C VAL A 202 -11.19 -1.93 -14.29
N ILE A 203 -12.05 -0.89 -14.24
CA ILE A 203 -11.98 0.24 -15.17
C ILE A 203 -10.64 0.98 -15.02
N LEU A 204 -10.21 1.26 -13.80
CA LEU A 204 -8.93 1.92 -13.54
C LEU A 204 -7.75 1.05 -13.97
N TRP A 205 -7.78 -0.26 -13.70
CA TRP A 205 -6.78 -1.20 -14.15
C TRP A 205 -6.67 -1.20 -15.67
N ALA A 206 -7.79 -1.31 -16.39
CA ALA A 206 -7.82 -1.31 -17.85
C ALA A 206 -7.33 0.03 -18.43
N ALA A 207 -7.75 1.15 -17.84
CA ALA A 207 -7.32 2.47 -18.26
C ALA A 207 -5.80 2.67 -18.06
N ILE A 208 -5.27 2.32 -16.88
CA ILE A 208 -3.83 2.42 -16.62
C ILE A 208 -3.04 1.45 -17.51
N LEU A 209 -3.52 0.22 -17.72
CA LEU A 209 -2.88 -0.72 -18.62
C LEU A 209 -2.78 -0.15 -20.07
N HIS A 210 -3.87 0.43 -20.55
CA HIS A 210 -3.95 1.02 -21.89
C HIS A 210 -3.07 2.29 -22.03
N PHE A 211 -3.17 3.20 -21.08
CA PHE A 211 -2.46 4.49 -21.10
C PHE A 211 -1.09 4.48 -20.42
N HIS A 212 -0.59 3.32 -19.98
CA HIS A 212 0.65 3.23 -19.21
C HIS A 212 1.84 3.85 -19.97
N ARG A 213 1.96 3.57 -21.29
CA ARG A 213 2.99 4.17 -22.13
C ARG A 213 2.88 5.69 -22.20
N SER A 214 1.66 6.22 -22.28
CA SER A 214 1.42 7.67 -22.40
C SER A 214 1.76 8.40 -21.08
N PHE A 215 1.48 7.78 -19.93
CA PHE A 215 1.74 8.40 -18.63
C PHE A 215 3.17 8.20 -18.12
N PHE A 216 3.76 7.02 -18.38
CA PHE A 216 5.03 6.61 -17.77
C PHE A 216 6.16 6.40 -18.79
N GLY A 217 5.88 6.51 -20.09
CA GLY A 217 6.87 6.39 -21.16
C GLY A 217 7.22 4.94 -21.56
N VAL A 218 6.70 3.93 -20.83
CA VAL A 218 6.99 2.51 -21.09
C VAL A 218 5.70 1.71 -21.21
N PRO A 219 5.60 0.76 -22.19
CA PRO A 219 4.44 -0.11 -22.30
C PRO A 219 4.52 -1.22 -21.23
N VAL A 220 3.36 -1.65 -20.71
CA VAL A 220 3.27 -2.83 -19.83
C VAL A 220 3.50 -4.10 -20.65
N LEU A 221 2.82 -4.20 -21.80
CA LEU A 221 2.87 -5.34 -22.70
C LEU A 221 3.73 -4.98 -23.92
N LEU A 222 4.58 -5.89 -24.33
CA LEU A 222 5.33 -5.83 -25.58
C LEU A 222 4.56 -6.68 -26.60
N PHE A 223 4.06 -6.05 -27.63
CA PHE A 223 3.49 -6.69 -28.82
C PHE A 223 4.54 -6.78 -29.92
#